data_bea97f46f36a8df5dbbf75e8e18077b1
#
_entry.id   bea97f46f36a8df5dbbf75e8e18077b1
#
_cell.length_a   1.000
_cell.length_b   1.000
_cell.length_c   1.000
_cell.angle_alpha   90.00
_cell.angle_beta   90.00
_cell.angle_gamma   90.00
#
_symmetry.space_group_name_H-M   'P 1'
#
loop_
_entity.id
_entity.type
_entity.pdbx_description
1 polymer ?
#
loop_
_entity_poly.entity_id
_entity_poly.type
_entity_poly.pdbx_seq_one_letter_code
_entity_poly.pdbx_strand_id
1 'polypeptide(L)'
;MNEKVNITTFDDDIKMYQLVDGFRFSVDPIILVNFFEGNSKKKLLDIGSGTGIIPILLAKRKNMQDITGVEIQEDSARLFRKNVEENRLSDRITIVHQDIKNFDKSNTFDYVISNPPYMVLDGKKISENENKKISRHEITLNLEDLIKNAKRLLKPQGEFFMVHRSFRLPEIIMELEKNKFSLKKIQFVYFNREKNSNLVLVQASKGKKNKLEIISPLFLEEEGY
;
A
#
# COMPACT_ATOMS: atom_id res chain seq x y z
N MET A 1 -14.00 -18.19 -18.31
CA MET A 1 -13.45 -19.13 -17.29
C MET A 1 -13.93 -18.67 -15.93
N ASN A 2 -14.57 -19.54 -15.14
CA ASN A 2 -15.01 -19.17 -13.77
C ASN A 2 -13.77 -19.07 -12.89
N GLU A 3 -13.29 -17.85 -12.66
CA GLU A 3 -12.23 -17.60 -11.69
C GLU A 3 -12.74 -17.98 -10.30
N LYS A 4 -12.00 -18.84 -9.61
CA LYS A 4 -12.31 -19.19 -8.23
C LYS A 4 -12.00 -17.99 -7.34
N VAL A 5 -13.02 -17.44 -6.71
CA VAL A 5 -12.95 -16.28 -5.83
C VAL A 5 -13.23 -16.71 -4.41
N ASN A 6 -12.38 -16.35 -3.47
CA ASN A 6 -12.61 -16.50 -2.03
C ASN A 6 -13.22 -15.21 -1.47
N ILE A 7 -14.07 -15.36 -0.44
CA ILE A 7 -14.60 -14.24 0.31
C ILE A 7 -13.96 -14.26 1.70
N THR A 8 -13.37 -13.14 2.09
CA THR A 8 -12.87 -12.92 3.46
C THR A 8 -13.70 -11.81 4.10
N THR A 9 -14.17 -12.04 5.30
CA THR A 9 -14.87 -11.00 6.09
C THR A 9 -13.91 -10.48 7.13
N PHE A 10 -13.73 -9.17 7.16
CA PHE A 10 -13.01 -8.46 8.22
C PHE A 10 -14.03 -7.74 9.09
N ASP A 11 -13.75 -7.66 10.41
CA ASP A 11 -14.53 -6.88 11.37
C ASP A 11 -15.96 -6.66 10.90
N ASP A 12 -16.85 -7.30 11.51
CA ASP A 12 -18.32 -7.30 11.41
C ASP A 12 -19.01 -6.97 10.06
N ASP A 13 -18.43 -6.12 9.19
CA ASP A 13 -19.12 -5.65 7.99
C ASP A 13 -18.27 -5.49 6.70
N ILE A 14 -16.96 -5.76 6.72
CA ILE A 14 -16.10 -5.59 5.52
C ILE A 14 -15.98 -6.93 4.79
N LYS A 15 -16.59 -7.05 3.61
CA LYS A 15 -16.49 -8.23 2.76
C LYS A 15 -15.52 -7.98 1.62
N MET A 16 -14.54 -8.87 1.46
CA MET A 16 -13.51 -8.78 0.42
C MET A 16 -13.46 -10.03 -0.44
N TYR A 17 -13.63 -9.85 -1.74
CA TYR A 17 -13.44 -10.88 -2.75
C TYR A 17 -11.98 -10.88 -3.20
N GLN A 18 -11.36 -12.06 -3.23
CA GLN A 18 -9.96 -12.27 -3.63
C GLN A 18 -9.86 -13.42 -4.62
N LEU A 19 -8.87 -13.37 -5.52
CA LEU A 19 -8.54 -14.51 -6.37
C LEU A 19 -7.98 -15.67 -5.52
N VAL A 20 -8.48 -16.90 -5.73
CA VAL A 20 -7.99 -18.10 -5.01
C VAL A 20 -6.52 -18.34 -5.30
N ASP A 21 -6.10 -18.13 -6.56
CA ASP A 21 -4.71 -18.23 -7.01
C ASP A 21 -3.98 -16.87 -7.03
N GLY A 22 -4.59 -15.82 -6.43
CA GLY A 22 -4.06 -14.46 -6.31
C GLY A 22 -3.23 -14.24 -5.06
N PHE A 23 -2.80 -13.00 -4.89
CA PHE A 23 -2.16 -12.52 -3.66
C PHE A 23 -3.22 -12.55 -2.55
N ARG A 24 -3.00 -13.33 -1.50
CA ARG A 24 -3.84 -13.29 -0.29
C ARG A 24 -3.44 -12.08 0.53
N PHE A 25 -4.40 -11.45 1.21
CA PHE A 25 -4.08 -10.39 2.16
C PHE A 25 -3.10 -10.93 3.21
N SER A 26 -1.96 -10.24 3.31
CA SER A 26 -1.10 -10.30 4.49
C SER A 26 -1.61 -9.28 5.52
N VAL A 27 -1.01 -9.26 6.67
CA VAL A 27 -1.27 -8.22 7.69
C VAL A 27 -0.82 -6.82 7.21
N ASP A 28 0.03 -6.74 6.19
CA ASP A 28 0.70 -5.52 5.73
C ASP A 28 -0.25 -4.36 5.40
N PRO A 29 -1.35 -4.56 4.63
CA PRO A 29 -2.33 -3.51 4.39
C PRO A 29 -2.98 -2.99 5.68
N ILE A 30 -3.25 -3.89 6.63
CA ILE A 30 -3.93 -3.54 7.87
C ILE A 30 -3.05 -2.66 8.74
N ILE A 31 -1.79 -3.05 8.96
CA ILE A 31 -0.83 -2.26 9.75
C ILE A 31 -0.50 -0.93 9.08
N LEU A 32 -0.46 -0.88 7.73
CA LEU A 32 -0.25 0.36 7.00
C LEU A 32 -1.43 1.33 7.18
N VAL A 33 -2.67 0.84 7.14
CA VAL A 33 -3.87 1.64 7.44
C VAL A 33 -3.89 2.11 8.89
N ASN A 34 -3.46 1.28 9.85
CA ASN A 34 -3.37 1.67 11.25
C ASN A 34 -2.30 2.75 11.47
N PHE A 35 -1.16 2.64 10.79
CA PHE A 35 -0.07 3.63 10.79
C PHE A 35 -0.44 4.96 10.12
N PHE A 36 -1.41 4.95 9.19
CA PHE A 36 -1.85 6.16 8.50
C PHE A 36 -2.56 7.13 9.45
N GLU A 37 -2.04 8.35 9.49
CA GLU A 37 -2.59 9.49 10.24
C GLU A 37 -2.85 10.64 9.28
N GLY A 38 -4.05 10.73 8.75
CA GLY A 38 -4.43 11.76 7.78
C GLY A 38 -5.79 12.38 8.07
N ASN A 39 -6.01 13.56 7.52
CA ASN A 39 -7.32 14.22 7.58
C ASN A 39 -8.28 13.56 6.58
N SER A 40 -9.40 13.08 7.06
CA SER A 40 -10.39 12.33 6.27
C SER A 40 -11.04 13.10 5.11
N LYS A 41 -10.97 14.42 5.14
CA LYS A 41 -11.52 15.31 4.08
C LYS A 41 -10.54 15.60 2.95
N LYS A 42 -9.30 15.14 3.06
CA LYS A 42 -8.26 15.33 2.05
C LYS A 42 -8.22 14.18 1.05
N LYS A 43 -7.64 14.45 -0.13
CA LYS A 43 -7.55 13.49 -1.22
C LYS A 43 -6.42 12.50 -1.02
N LEU A 44 -6.73 11.22 -1.15
CA LEU A 44 -5.77 10.14 -1.03
C LEU A 44 -5.69 9.31 -2.31
N LEU A 45 -4.47 8.93 -2.69
CA LEU A 45 -4.20 7.97 -3.76
C LEU A 45 -3.56 6.72 -3.19
N ASP A 46 -4.10 5.55 -3.54
CA ASP A 46 -3.46 4.26 -3.34
C ASP A 46 -2.84 3.77 -4.65
N ILE A 47 -1.52 3.53 -4.65
CA ILE A 47 -0.77 3.06 -5.82
C ILE A 47 -0.57 1.55 -5.72
N GLY A 48 -1.07 0.82 -6.73
CA GLY A 48 -1.05 -0.64 -6.74
C GLY A 48 -2.10 -1.21 -5.79
N SER A 49 -3.34 -0.76 -5.94
CA SER A 49 -4.43 -1.04 -4.99
C SER A 49 -4.84 -2.51 -4.92
N GLY A 50 -4.42 -3.34 -5.88
CA GLY A 50 -4.82 -4.73 -5.94
C GLY A 50 -6.35 -4.88 -5.97
N THR A 51 -6.90 -5.67 -5.07
CA THR A 51 -8.35 -5.85 -4.92
C THR A 51 -9.02 -4.79 -4.04
N GLY A 52 -8.29 -3.73 -3.62
CA GLY A 52 -8.82 -2.55 -2.97
C GLY A 52 -8.88 -2.59 -1.45
N ILE A 53 -8.10 -3.45 -0.79
CA ILE A 53 -8.14 -3.60 0.67
C ILE A 53 -7.79 -2.30 1.40
N ILE A 54 -6.70 -1.60 0.99
CA ILE A 54 -6.28 -0.35 1.64
C ILE A 54 -7.33 0.75 1.48
N PRO A 55 -7.85 1.07 0.27
CA PRO A 55 -8.92 2.03 0.09
C PRO A 55 -10.17 1.74 0.93
N ILE A 56 -10.61 0.48 0.97
CA ILE A 56 -11.81 0.10 1.71
C ILE A 56 -11.60 0.25 3.23
N LEU A 57 -10.47 -0.22 3.77
CA LEU A 57 -10.13 -0.05 5.18
C LEU A 57 -9.98 1.43 5.57
N LEU A 58 -9.37 2.26 4.72
CA LEU A 58 -9.26 3.70 4.94
C LEU A 58 -10.63 4.39 4.96
N ALA A 59 -11.51 4.03 4.05
CA ALA A 59 -12.87 4.56 4.01
C ALA A 59 -13.68 4.16 5.25
N LYS A 60 -13.60 2.89 5.67
CA LYS A 60 -14.36 2.35 6.81
C LYS A 60 -13.77 2.75 8.16
N ARG A 61 -12.47 2.53 8.37
CA ARG A 61 -11.81 2.71 9.69
C ARG A 61 -11.30 4.12 9.96
N LYS A 62 -10.88 4.84 8.91
CA LYS A 62 -10.34 6.22 9.01
C LYS A 62 -11.31 7.27 8.48
N ASN A 63 -12.49 6.85 8.02
CA ASN A 63 -13.53 7.72 7.46
C ASN A 63 -13.05 8.62 6.31
N MET A 64 -12.08 8.15 5.52
CA MET A 64 -11.61 8.88 4.34
C MET A 64 -12.75 9.03 3.33
N GLN A 65 -12.90 10.25 2.75
CA GLN A 65 -14.04 10.61 1.89
C GLN A 65 -13.70 10.68 0.40
N ASP A 66 -12.44 10.86 0.03
CA ASP A 66 -12.00 11.02 -1.36
C ASP A 66 -10.73 10.18 -1.58
N ILE A 67 -10.93 8.97 -2.06
CA ILE A 67 -9.87 7.99 -2.29
C ILE A 67 -9.86 7.60 -3.77
N THR A 68 -8.70 7.66 -4.40
CA THR A 68 -8.47 7.09 -5.72
C THR A 68 -7.57 5.87 -5.58
N GLY A 69 -7.96 4.74 -6.14
CA GLY A 69 -7.10 3.55 -6.23
C GLY A 69 -6.69 3.30 -7.69
N VAL A 70 -5.40 3.16 -7.94
CA VAL A 70 -4.85 2.86 -9.26
C VAL A 70 -4.28 1.44 -9.27
N GLU A 71 -4.77 0.62 -10.21
CA GLU A 71 -4.35 -0.78 -10.38
C GLU A 71 -4.13 -1.07 -11.85
N ILE A 72 -3.00 -1.71 -12.17
CA ILE A 72 -2.63 -2.04 -13.55
C ILE A 72 -3.23 -3.37 -14.03
N GLN A 73 -3.53 -4.28 -13.10
CA GLN A 73 -4.05 -5.61 -13.43
C GLN A 73 -5.56 -5.58 -13.56
N GLU A 74 -6.06 -5.98 -14.73
CA GLU A 74 -7.49 -5.98 -15.06
C GLU A 74 -8.32 -6.81 -14.06
N ASP A 75 -7.87 -8.02 -13.73
CA ASP A 75 -8.61 -8.92 -12.82
C ASP A 75 -8.68 -8.35 -11.39
N SER A 76 -7.58 -7.78 -10.90
CA SER A 76 -7.54 -7.10 -9.61
C SER A 76 -8.44 -5.87 -9.60
N ALA A 77 -8.39 -5.04 -10.64
CA ALA A 77 -9.23 -3.85 -10.77
C ALA A 77 -10.72 -4.20 -10.87
N ARG A 78 -11.07 -5.32 -11.53
CA ARG A 78 -12.44 -5.83 -11.60
C ARG A 78 -12.94 -6.25 -10.22
N LEU A 79 -12.13 -7.00 -9.45
CA LEU A 79 -12.47 -7.36 -8.07
C LEU A 79 -12.53 -6.16 -7.15
N PHE A 80 -11.66 -5.17 -7.35
CA PHE A 80 -11.70 -3.92 -6.60
C PHE A 80 -13.05 -3.20 -6.77
N ARG A 81 -13.58 -3.09 -8.00
CA ARG A 81 -14.92 -2.52 -8.25
C ARG A 81 -15.98 -3.30 -7.48
N LYS A 82 -15.98 -4.63 -7.59
CA LYS A 82 -16.91 -5.49 -6.86
C LYS A 82 -16.84 -5.29 -5.34
N ASN A 83 -15.62 -5.19 -4.80
CA ASN A 83 -15.41 -4.98 -3.36
C ASN A 83 -15.92 -3.60 -2.90
N VAL A 84 -15.71 -2.56 -3.70
CA VAL A 84 -16.22 -1.21 -3.40
C VAL A 84 -17.75 -1.18 -3.42
N GLU A 85 -18.39 -1.82 -4.39
CA GLU A 85 -19.86 -1.93 -4.50
C GLU A 85 -20.44 -2.71 -3.33
N GLU A 86 -19.89 -3.88 -3.00
CA GLU A 86 -20.35 -4.74 -1.88
C GLU A 86 -20.27 -4.01 -0.54
N ASN A 87 -19.25 -3.17 -0.35
CA ASN A 87 -19.06 -2.38 0.88
C ASN A 87 -19.77 -1.02 0.85
N ARG A 88 -20.51 -0.68 -0.22
CA ARG A 88 -21.26 0.58 -0.41
C ARG A 88 -20.38 1.82 -0.29
N LEU A 89 -19.24 1.82 -1.00
CA LEU A 89 -18.23 2.89 -0.94
C LEU A 89 -18.01 3.58 -2.30
N SER A 90 -18.92 3.38 -3.27
CA SER A 90 -18.78 3.93 -4.63
C SER A 90 -18.82 5.47 -4.68
N ASP A 91 -19.34 6.11 -3.64
CA ASP A 91 -19.35 7.56 -3.47
C ASP A 91 -18.04 8.13 -2.93
N ARG A 92 -17.16 7.30 -2.36
CA ARG A 92 -15.90 7.69 -1.72
C ARG A 92 -14.66 7.18 -2.44
N ILE A 93 -14.77 6.11 -3.22
CA ILE A 93 -13.63 5.42 -3.83
C ILE A 93 -13.77 5.42 -5.36
N THR A 94 -12.84 6.09 -6.02
CA THR A 94 -12.67 6.07 -7.47
C THR A 94 -11.63 5.03 -7.86
N ILE A 95 -11.95 4.15 -8.81
CA ILE A 95 -11.07 3.07 -9.26
C ILE A 95 -10.59 3.38 -10.68
N VAL A 96 -9.27 3.36 -10.87
CA VAL A 96 -8.61 3.60 -12.15
C VAL A 96 -7.80 2.37 -12.54
N HIS A 97 -8.21 1.73 -13.65
CA HIS A 97 -7.45 0.64 -14.26
C HIS A 97 -6.44 1.22 -15.26
N GLN A 98 -5.20 1.45 -14.80
CA GLN A 98 -4.14 2.08 -15.60
C GLN A 98 -2.77 1.84 -15.00
N ASP A 99 -1.71 1.94 -15.82
CA ASP A 99 -0.34 2.08 -15.31
C ASP A 99 -0.19 3.45 -14.64
N ILE A 100 0.31 3.46 -13.40
CA ILE A 100 0.55 4.69 -12.63
C ILE A 100 1.48 5.68 -13.35
N LYS A 101 2.38 5.18 -14.19
CA LYS A 101 3.31 6.01 -15.00
C LYS A 101 2.56 6.91 -15.98
N ASN A 102 1.39 6.45 -16.44
CA ASN A 102 0.54 7.15 -17.40
C ASN A 102 -0.62 7.91 -16.73
N PHE A 103 -0.76 7.81 -15.40
CA PHE A 103 -1.83 8.47 -14.67
C PHE A 103 -1.56 9.97 -14.53
N ASP A 104 -2.30 10.77 -15.31
CA ASP A 104 -2.08 12.24 -15.43
C ASP A 104 -2.91 13.04 -14.42
N LYS A 105 -2.44 13.06 -13.17
CA LYS A 105 -3.02 13.82 -12.06
C LYS A 105 -1.93 14.45 -11.18
N SER A 106 -0.96 15.13 -11.81
CA SER A 106 0.15 15.77 -11.07
C SER A 106 -0.35 16.76 -10.02
N ASN A 107 0.33 16.79 -8.86
CA ASN A 107 0.03 17.70 -7.74
C ASN A 107 -1.45 17.71 -7.30
N THR A 108 -2.11 16.56 -7.30
CA THR A 108 -3.55 16.44 -7.02
C THR A 108 -3.84 15.92 -5.62
N PHE A 109 -3.00 15.02 -5.10
CA PHE A 109 -3.28 14.30 -3.87
C PHE A 109 -2.56 14.90 -2.66
N ASP A 110 -3.23 14.91 -1.53
CA ASP A 110 -2.65 15.30 -0.24
C ASP A 110 -1.86 14.14 0.37
N TYR A 111 -2.32 12.90 0.12
CA TYR A 111 -1.72 11.67 0.57
C TYR A 111 -1.54 10.69 -0.58
N VAL A 112 -0.42 9.98 -0.56
CA VAL A 112 -0.18 8.78 -1.36
C VAL A 112 0.16 7.65 -0.42
N ILE A 113 -0.46 6.50 -0.62
CA ILE A 113 -0.20 5.27 0.15
C ILE A 113 0.14 4.14 -0.82
N SER A 114 0.97 3.20 -0.41
CA SER A 114 1.26 2.00 -1.21
C SER A 114 1.75 0.85 -0.34
N ASN A 115 1.27 -0.34 -0.65
CA ASN A 115 1.82 -1.62 -0.24
C ASN A 115 2.33 -2.33 -1.51
N PRO A 116 3.53 -1.98 -1.99
CA PRO A 116 4.05 -2.52 -3.24
C PRO A 116 4.40 -4.00 -3.08
N PRO A 117 4.40 -4.79 -4.16
CA PRO A 117 4.90 -6.16 -4.11
C PRO A 117 6.38 -6.16 -3.74
N TYR A 118 6.79 -7.09 -2.85
CA TYR A 118 8.18 -7.20 -2.41
C TYR A 118 8.92 -8.26 -3.22
N MET A 119 10.11 -7.94 -3.79
CA MET A 119 11.01 -8.99 -4.23
C MET A 119 11.55 -9.76 -3.01
N VAL A 120 11.34 -11.06 -2.99
CA VAL A 120 12.00 -11.95 -2.05
C VAL A 120 13.37 -12.29 -2.62
N LEU A 121 14.40 -11.53 -2.28
CA LEU A 121 15.81 -11.87 -2.55
C LEU A 121 16.35 -12.94 -1.59
N ASP A 122 15.51 -13.55 -0.77
CA ASP A 122 15.89 -14.66 0.08
C ASP A 122 15.98 -15.94 -0.75
N GLY A 123 17.18 -16.50 -0.88
CA GLY A 123 17.50 -17.73 -1.60
C GLY A 123 16.71 -18.99 -1.24
N LYS A 124 15.52 -18.85 -0.69
CA LYS A 124 14.52 -19.91 -0.56
C LYS A 124 13.86 -20.12 -1.91
N LYS A 125 13.84 -21.37 -2.36
CA LYS A 125 13.13 -21.83 -3.56
C LYS A 125 11.65 -21.42 -3.46
N ILE A 126 11.34 -20.25 -4.02
CA ILE A 126 9.96 -19.84 -4.28
C ILE A 126 9.48 -20.72 -5.45
N SER A 127 8.24 -21.17 -5.43
CA SER A 127 7.70 -21.97 -6.54
C SER A 127 7.80 -21.17 -7.85
N GLU A 128 8.03 -21.85 -8.99
CA GLU A 128 8.13 -21.19 -10.30
C GLU A 128 6.91 -20.30 -10.61
N ASN A 129 5.74 -20.64 -10.11
CA ASN A 129 4.52 -19.86 -10.29
C ASN A 129 4.48 -18.59 -9.42
N GLU A 130 5.00 -18.65 -8.20
CA GLU A 130 5.13 -17.47 -7.34
C GLU A 130 6.20 -16.52 -7.86
N ASN A 131 7.35 -17.05 -8.30
CA ASN A 131 8.40 -16.25 -8.94
C ASN A 131 7.88 -15.54 -10.20
N LYS A 132 7.10 -16.19 -11.04
CA LYS A 132 6.51 -15.57 -12.24
C LYS A 132 5.48 -14.49 -11.89
N LYS A 133 4.70 -14.67 -10.82
CA LYS A 133 3.73 -13.66 -10.36
C LYS A 133 4.46 -12.45 -9.76
N ILE A 134 5.39 -12.65 -8.84
CA ILE A 134 6.20 -11.61 -8.19
C ILE A 134 7.01 -10.84 -9.24
N SER A 135 7.70 -11.53 -10.15
CA SER A 135 8.48 -10.91 -11.22
C SER A 135 7.63 -10.03 -12.14
N ARG A 136 6.40 -10.44 -12.47
CA ARG A 136 5.48 -9.61 -13.28
C ARG A 136 5.09 -8.31 -12.56
N HIS A 137 4.93 -8.34 -11.25
CA HIS A 137 4.53 -7.16 -10.46
C HIS A 137 5.67 -6.17 -10.28
N GLU A 138 6.90 -6.63 -10.01
CA GLU A 138 8.06 -5.73 -9.89
C GLU A 138 8.59 -5.21 -11.23
N ILE A 139 8.40 -5.95 -12.32
CA ILE A 139 8.69 -5.46 -13.66
C ILE A 139 7.79 -4.26 -14.00
N THR A 140 6.60 -4.17 -13.41
CA THR A 140 5.66 -3.08 -13.67
C THR A 140 5.88 -1.85 -12.79
N LEU A 141 6.29 -2.03 -11.51
CA LEU A 141 6.49 -0.91 -10.57
C LEU A 141 7.59 -1.22 -9.56
N ASN A 142 8.82 -0.81 -9.85
CA ASN A 142 9.94 -0.88 -8.92
C ASN A 142 9.89 0.28 -7.90
N LEU A 143 10.76 0.22 -6.88
CA LEU A 143 10.79 1.22 -5.80
C LEU A 143 11.08 2.65 -6.30
N GLU A 144 12.01 2.81 -7.27
CA GLU A 144 12.34 4.10 -7.88
C GLU A 144 11.11 4.70 -8.58
N ASP A 145 10.44 3.90 -9.43
CA ASP A 145 9.24 4.33 -10.14
C ASP A 145 8.10 4.68 -9.19
N LEU A 146 7.90 3.88 -8.12
CA LEU A 146 6.89 4.15 -7.10
C LEU A 146 7.13 5.52 -6.45
N ILE A 147 8.32 5.76 -5.91
CA ILE A 147 8.65 7.01 -5.21
C ILE A 147 8.60 8.21 -6.15
N LYS A 148 9.08 8.08 -7.40
CA LYS A 148 9.01 9.11 -8.43
C LYS A 148 7.57 9.48 -8.79
N ASN A 149 6.69 8.48 -8.95
CA ASN A 149 5.28 8.75 -9.23
C ASN A 149 4.55 9.30 -8.00
N ALA A 150 4.81 8.80 -6.80
CA ALA A 150 4.28 9.38 -5.57
C ALA A 150 4.62 10.88 -5.48
N LYS A 151 5.88 11.26 -5.75
CA LYS A 151 6.30 12.67 -5.80
C LYS A 151 5.53 13.48 -6.83
N ARG A 152 5.39 12.97 -8.05
CA ARG A 152 4.69 13.66 -9.13
C ARG A 152 3.22 13.94 -8.79
N LEU A 153 2.55 12.99 -8.16
CA LEU A 153 1.12 13.01 -7.89
C LEU A 153 0.75 13.78 -6.62
N LEU A 154 1.66 13.83 -5.63
CA LEU A 154 1.47 14.60 -4.41
C LEU A 154 1.52 16.10 -4.64
N LYS A 155 0.64 16.83 -3.96
CA LYS A 155 0.73 18.28 -3.78
C LYS A 155 2.02 18.66 -3.06
N PRO A 156 2.46 19.94 -3.13
CA PRO A 156 3.47 20.48 -2.19
C PRO A 156 3.07 20.18 -0.74
N GLN A 157 4.01 19.72 0.08
CA GLN A 157 3.80 19.29 1.47
C GLN A 157 2.87 18.09 1.65
N GLY A 158 2.47 17.41 0.57
CA GLY A 158 1.76 16.14 0.64
C GLY A 158 2.64 15.03 1.23
N GLU A 159 2.02 13.98 1.75
CA GLU A 159 2.70 12.93 2.49
C GLU A 159 2.55 11.57 1.80
N PHE A 160 3.64 10.81 1.81
CA PHE A 160 3.73 9.47 1.28
C PHE A 160 3.84 8.44 2.40
N PHE A 161 3.03 7.40 2.34
CA PHE A 161 3.00 6.29 3.30
C PHE A 161 3.28 4.98 2.58
N MET A 162 4.12 4.15 3.16
CA MET A 162 4.49 2.87 2.57
C MET A 162 4.80 1.82 3.64
N VAL A 163 4.43 0.58 3.39
CA VAL A 163 5.00 -0.59 4.07
C VAL A 163 5.98 -1.29 3.14
N HIS A 164 7.10 -1.77 3.65
CA HIS A 164 8.08 -2.51 2.87
C HIS A 164 8.91 -3.45 3.75
N ARG A 165 9.72 -4.31 3.12
CA ARG A 165 10.68 -5.14 3.85
C ARG A 165 11.73 -4.27 4.55
N SER A 166 11.99 -4.55 5.84
CA SER A 166 12.89 -3.75 6.69
C SER A 166 14.33 -3.72 6.16
N PHE A 167 14.83 -4.81 5.56
CA PHE A 167 16.17 -4.87 4.99
C PHE A 167 16.39 -3.92 3.79
N ARG A 168 15.31 -3.47 3.13
CA ARG A 168 15.39 -2.48 2.04
C ARG A 168 15.37 -1.03 2.54
N LEU A 169 15.34 -0.80 3.84
CA LEU A 169 15.30 0.56 4.39
C LEU A 169 16.43 1.48 3.87
N PRO A 170 17.69 1.03 3.71
CA PRO A 170 18.73 1.88 3.12
C PRO A 170 18.39 2.35 1.71
N GLU A 171 17.89 1.47 0.85
CA GLU A 171 17.46 1.80 -0.51
C GLU A 171 16.28 2.76 -0.51
N ILE A 172 15.29 2.52 0.37
CA ILE A 172 14.14 3.40 0.53
C ILE A 172 14.58 4.82 0.90
N ILE A 173 15.49 4.96 1.86
CA ILE A 173 16.03 6.26 2.27
C ILE A 173 16.70 6.96 1.09
N MET A 174 17.58 6.26 0.36
CA MET A 174 18.29 6.83 -0.78
C MET A 174 17.31 7.31 -1.88
N GLU A 175 16.30 6.52 -2.21
CA GLU A 175 15.32 6.89 -3.23
C GLU A 175 14.40 8.06 -2.76
N LEU A 176 14.05 8.10 -1.49
CA LEU A 176 13.30 9.24 -0.93
C LEU A 176 14.13 10.52 -0.99
N GLU A 177 15.41 10.51 -0.60
CA GLU A 177 16.30 11.67 -0.67
C GLU A 177 16.52 12.14 -2.12
N LYS A 178 16.82 11.23 -3.04
CA LYS A 178 16.96 11.51 -4.48
C LYS A 178 15.74 12.23 -5.03
N ASN A 179 14.55 11.85 -4.55
CA ASN A 179 13.29 12.47 -4.94
C ASN A 179 12.88 13.65 -4.05
N LYS A 180 13.75 14.17 -3.18
CA LYS A 180 13.51 15.34 -2.31
C LYS A 180 12.32 15.16 -1.37
N PHE A 181 12.08 13.94 -0.92
CA PHE A 181 11.25 13.67 0.24
C PHE A 181 12.07 13.85 1.52
N SER A 182 11.41 14.23 2.59
CA SER A 182 11.97 14.22 3.94
C SER A 182 11.25 13.16 4.77
N LEU A 183 11.99 12.21 5.30
CA LEU A 183 11.45 11.23 6.24
C LEU A 183 10.82 11.94 7.43
N LYS A 184 9.64 11.48 7.83
CA LYS A 184 8.89 12.03 8.96
C LYS A 184 8.76 11.03 10.07
N LYS A 185 8.34 9.79 9.75
CA LYS A 185 8.09 8.74 10.75
C LYS A 185 8.51 7.38 10.23
N ILE A 186 9.09 6.55 11.10
CA ILE A 186 9.41 5.14 10.83
C ILE A 186 8.89 4.29 11.98
N GLN A 187 8.31 3.13 11.66
CA GLN A 187 7.96 2.08 12.61
C GLN A 187 8.45 0.73 12.10
N PHE A 188 9.25 0.05 12.91
CA PHE A 188 9.64 -1.33 12.63
C PHE A 188 8.58 -2.31 13.11
N VAL A 189 8.30 -3.32 12.28
CA VAL A 189 7.32 -4.36 12.58
C VAL A 189 8.03 -5.69 12.78
N TYR A 190 7.71 -6.34 13.88
CA TYR A 190 8.24 -7.64 14.28
C TYR A 190 7.09 -8.63 14.37
N PHE A 191 7.35 -9.90 14.10
CA PHE A 191 6.35 -10.91 14.43
C PHE A 191 6.17 -11.01 15.95
N ASN A 192 7.28 -11.20 16.67
CA ASN A 192 7.35 -11.17 18.13
C ASN A 192 8.71 -10.64 18.61
N ARG A 193 8.97 -10.67 19.91
CA ARG A 193 10.21 -10.14 20.52
C ARG A 193 11.47 -10.96 20.21
N GLU A 194 11.30 -12.21 19.76
CA GLU A 194 12.41 -13.12 19.47
C GLU A 194 12.87 -13.06 18.01
N LYS A 195 12.08 -12.49 17.12
CA LYS A 195 12.36 -12.40 15.68
C LYS A 195 12.91 -11.02 15.32
N ASN A 196 13.72 -10.97 14.28
CA ASN A 196 14.14 -9.70 13.68
C ASN A 196 12.97 -9.00 12.99
N SER A 197 13.07 -7.68 12.86
CA SER A 197 12.09 -6.91 12.07
C SER A 197 12.04 -7.40 10.62
N ASN A 198 10.84 -7.66 10.14
CA ASN A 198 10.59 -8.12 8.77
C ASN A 198 10.03 -7.00 7.88
N LEU A 199 9.27 -6.08 8.50
CA LEU A 199 8.64 -4.97 7.79
C LEU A 199 9.00 -3.63 8.44
N VAL A 200 8.94 -2.59 7.64
CA VAL A 200 9.05 -1.21 8.07
C VAL A 200 7.91 -0.39 7.46
N LEU A 201 7.28 0.41 8.30
CA LEU A 201 6.31 1.42 7.91
C LEU A 201 7.02 2.76 7.81
N VAL A 202 6.81 3.47 6.72
CA VAL A 202 7.52 4.71 6.40
C VAL A 202 6.53 5.81 6.06
N GLN A 203 6.70 6.98 6.67
CA GLN A 203 6.02 8.21 6.31
C GLN A 203 7.05 9.25 5.90
N ALA A 204 6.85 9.90 4.75
CA ALA A 204 7.72 10.94 4.22
C ALA A 204 6.91 12.11 3.66
N SER A 205 7.44 13.33 3.70
CA SER A 205 6.78 14.54 3.19
C SER A 205 7.48 15.08 1.96
N LYS A 206 6.72 15.52 0.97
CA LYS A 206 7.23 16.21 -0.21
C LYS A 206 7.57 17.67 0.09
N GLY A 207 8.85 18.03 -0.04
CA GLY A 207 9.28 19.45 0.03
C GLY A 207 9.22 20.12 1.40
N LYS A 208 9.03 19.35 2.48
CA LYS A 208 9.06 19.85 3.87
C LYS A 208 10.18 19.13 4.61
N LYS A 209 11.03 19.87 5.31
CA LYS A 209 12.00 19.26 6.23
C LYS A 209 11.30 18.83 7.51
N ASN A 210 11.53 17.60 7.93
CA ASN A 210 11.03 17.04 9.17
C ASN A 210 12.18 16.61 10.07
N LYS A 211 11.94 16.56 11.37
CA LYS A 211 12.74 15.76 12.30
C LYS A 211 12.19 14.34 12.21
N LEU A 212 13.05 13.37 11.91
CA LEU A 212 12.65 11.97 11.87
C LEU A 212 12.23 11.50 13.26
N GLU A 213 11.08 10.87 13.33
CA GLU A 213 10.55 10.16 14.49
C GLU A 213 10.63 8.65 14.24
N ILE A 214 11.31 7.90 15.11
CA ILE A 214 11.28 6.45 15.13
C ILE A 214 10.37 6.06 16.29
N ILE A 215 9.17 5.59 15.96
CA ILE A 215 8.16 5.25 16.97
C ILE A 215 8.37 3.81 17.48
N SER A 216 7.72 3.50 18.59
CA SER A 216 7.82 2.17 19.23
C SER A 216 7.56 1.04 18.25
N PRO A 217 8.33 -0.07 18.35
CA PRO A 217 8.12 -1.24 17.48
C PRO A 217 6.69 -1.79 17.61
N LEU A 218 6.19 -2.33 16.49
CA LEU A 218 4.93 -3.07 16.46
C LEU A 218 5.23 -4.57 16.52
N PHE A 219 4.65 -5.29 17.47
CA PHE A 219 4.74 -6.74 17.61
C PHE A 219 3.40 -7.38 17.22
N LEU A 220 3.38 -8.09 16.09
CA LEU A 220 2.13 -8.62 15.49
C LEU A 220 1.43 -9.63 16.41
N GLU A 221 2.21 -10.51 17.07
CA GLU A 221 1.67 -11.52 17.98
C GLU A 221 0.98 -10.87 19.21
N GLU A 222 1.51 -9.76 19.73
CA GLU A 222 0.94 -9.03 20.88
C GLU A 222 -0.36 -8.27 20.49
N GLU A 223 -0.50 -7.86 19.24
CA GLU A 223 -1.68 -7.16 18.72
C GLU A 223 -2.76 -8.09 18.16
N GLY A 224 -2.53 -9.41 18.19
CA GLY A 224 -3.50 -10.41 17.75
C GLY A 224 -3.63 -10.57 16.24
N TYR A 225 -2.57 -10.26 15.48
CA TYR A 225 -2.52 -10.44 14.02
C TYR A 225 -2.07 -11.85 13.61
#